data_3f04f6b6abe2a6d80b710cffa9ae7c59
#
_entry.id   3f04f6b6abe2a6d80b710cffa9ae7c59
#
_cell.length_a   1.000
_cell.length_b   1.000
_cell.length_c   1.000
_cell.angle_alpha   90.00
_cell.angle_beta   90.00
_cell.angle_gamma   90.00
#
_symmetry.space_group_name_H-M   'P 1'
#
loop_
_entity.id
_entity.type
_entity.pdbx_description
1 polymer ?
#
loop_
_entity_poly.entity_id
_entity_poly.type
_entity_poly.pdbx_seq_one_letter_code
_entity_poly.pdbx_strand_id
1 'polypeptide(L)'
;MDMKIQVAMLCAALFALAAFAKTSTPEGWLDDYDAALKKAAAENKHVVIDFSGSDWCGWCKRLDEEVFATDEFRKGAAEKYVLLMVDSPRDKSLLTPEAAKNNPKLVKKFNVEGFPTVVVLDSKGEEVMRTGYQAGGPEKYLKMLDEEIRFAPEIKKYIKPIDGAFGTKRKRRSGKTKARAALQ
;
A
#
# COMPACT_ATOMS: atom_id res chain seq x y z
N MET A 1 19.07 15.68 -47.31
CA MET A 1 18.82 15.30 -45.89
C MET A 1 18.39 13.86 -45.94
N ASP A 2 19.20 12.97 -45.36
CA ASP A 2 19.10 11.52 -45.55
C ASP A 2 17.76 10.96 -45.06
N MET A 3 17.06 10.20 -45.88
CA MET A 3 15.81 9.50 -45.56
C MET A 3 15.90 8.66 -44.28
N LYS A 4 17.10 8.13 -43.98
CA LYS A 4 17.38 7.39 -42.73
C LYS A 4 17.29 8.27 -41.46
N ILE A 5 17.69 9.56 -41.58
CA ILE A 5 17.63 10.54 -40.49
C ILE A 5 16.17 10.95 -40.23
N GLN A 6 15.36 11.08 -41.28
CA GLN A 6 13.94 11.42 -41.15
C GLN A 6 13.14 10.29 -40.52
N VAL A 7 13.42 9.03 -40.89
CA VAL A 7 12.78 7.85 -40.27
C VAL A 7 13.17 7.71 -38.81
N ALA A 8 14.45 7.94 -38.46
CA ALA A 8 14.91 7.89 -37.08
C ALA A 8 14.28 8.99 -36.18
N MET A 9 14.10 10.22 -36.74
CA MET A 9 13.40 11.29 -36.04
C MET A 9 11.88 11.02 -35.86
N LEU A 10 11.26 10.39 -36.86
CA LEU A 10 9.84 10.00 -36.78
C LEU A 10 9.61 8.91 -35.75
N CYS A 11 10.50 7.91 -35.66
CA CYS A 11 10.45 6.86 -34.64
C CYS A 11 10.70 7.42 -33.23
N ALA A 12 11.62 8.38 -33.07
CA ALA A 12 11.86 9.02 -31.77
C ALA A 12 10.66 9.87 -31.31
N ALA A 13 9.95 10.53 -32.23
CA ALA A 13 8.75 11.30 -31.92
C ALA A 13 7.55 10.40 -31.55
N LEU A 14 7.45 9.20 -32.12
CA LEU A 14 6.40 8.24 -31.78
C LEU A 14 6.61 7.58 -30.42
N PHE A 15 7.85 7.49 -29.92
CA PHE A 15 8.16 6.99 -28.57
C PHE A 15 7.87 8.02 -27.47
N ALA A 16 7.76 9.30 -27.79
CA ALA A 16 7.47 10.38 -26.83
C ALA A 16 5.98 10.57 -26.52
N LEU A 17 5.07 9.88 -27.23
CA LEU A 17 3.64 9.82 -26.90
C LEU A 17 3.32 8.58 -26.06
N ALA A 18 4.17 8.24 -25.08
CA ALA A 18 3.71 7.42 -23.99
C ALA A 18 2.61 8.20 -23.28
N ALA A 19 1.37 7.84 -23.55
CA ALA A 19 0.21 8.45 -22.96
C ALA A 19 0.43 8.51 -21.44
N PHE A 20 0.42 9.71 -20.86
CA PHE A 20 0.26 9.90 -19.44
C PHE A 20 -1.11 9.35 -19.08
N ALA A 21 -1.17 8.05 -18.84
CA ALA A 21 -2.34 7.43 -18.25
C ALA A 21 -2.54 8.13 -16.90
N LYS A 22 -3.67 8.81 -16.75
CA LYS A 22 -4.05 9.45 -15.49
C LYS A 22 -4.26 8.32 -14.46
N THR A 23 -3.23 8.03 -13.67
CA THR A 23 -3.32 7.06 -12.59
C THR A 23 -3.82 7.73 -11.31
N SER A 24 -4.41 6.97 -10.40
CA SER A 24 -4.77 7.45 -9.06
C SER A 24 -3.56 7.60 -8.14
N THR A 25 -2.38 7.12 -8.58
CA THR A 25 -1.15 7.14 -7.78
C THR A 25 -0.59 8.55 -7.70
N PRO A 26 -0.48 9.15 -6.49
CA PRO A 26 0.05 10.49 -6.30
C PRO A 26 1.55 10.57 -6.61
N GLU A 27 2.03 11.78 -6.87
CA GLU A 27 3.46 12.03 -7.06
C GLU A 27 4.26 11.62 -5.81
N GLY A 28 5.37 10.91 -6.03
CA GLY A 28 6.23 10.40 -4.97
C GLY A 28 5.79 9.06 -4.36
N TRP A 29 4.62 8.55 -4.75
CA TRP A 29 4.13 7.24 -4.37
C TRP A 29 4.43 6.18 -5.44
N LEU A 30 4.63 4.95 -5.00
CA LEU A 30 4.72 3.78 -5.86
C LEU A 30 3.35 3.07 -5.90
N ASP A 31 3.11 2.28 -6.94
CA ASP A 31 1.95 1.40 -7.09
C ASP A 31 2.34 -0.08 -7.27
N ASP A 32 3.65 -0.36 -7.19
CA ASP A 32 4.22 -1.70 -7.24
C ASP A 32 4.80 -2.09 -5.87
N TYR A 33 4.23 -3.13 -5.28
CA TYR A 33 4.60 -3.62 -3.95
C TYR A 33 6.03 -4.16 -3.89
N ASP A 34 6.43 -4.93 -4.89
CA ASP A 34 7.76 -5.56 -4.91
C ASP A 34 8.86 -4.50 -5.14
N ALA A 35 8.57 -3.50 -5.99
CA ALA A 35 9.44 -2.34 -6.17
C ALA A 35 9.58 -1.52 -4.88
N ALA A 36 8.48 -1.31 -4.14
CA ALA A 36 8.49 -0.61 -2.87
C ALA A 36 9.34 -1.33 -1.82
N LEU A 37 9.18 -2.65 -1.67
CA LEU A 37 10.00 -3.45 -0.76
C LEU A 37 11.48 -3.43 -1.14
N LYS A 38 11.80 -3.59 -2.43
CA LYS A 38 13.18 -3.55 -2.93
C LYS A 38 13.83 -2.19 -2.63
N LYS A 39 13.11 -1.10 -2.85
CA LYS A 39 13.57 0.25 -2.55
C LYS A 39 13.78 0.44 -1.05
N ALA A 40 12.83 0.03 -0.23
CA ALA A 40 12.91 0.13 1.23
C ALA A 40 14.11 -0.65 1.80
N ALA A 41 14.33 -1.87 1.30
CA ALA A 41 15.49 -2.68 1.69
C ALA A 41 16.82 -2.03 1.30
N ALA A 42 16.91 -1.47 0.08
CA ALA A 42 18.13 -0.81 -0.42
C ALA A 42 18.45 0.49 0.34
N GLU A 43 17.42 1.25 0.75
CA GLU A 43 17.56 2.53 1.44
C GLU A 43 17.45 2.41 2.97
N ASN A 44 17.24 1.21 3.50
CA ASN A 44 16.96 0.94 4.92
C ASN A 44 15.82 1.80 5.48
N LYS A 45 14.76 1.94 4.71
CA LYS A 45 13.55 2.70 5.05
C LYS A 45 12.38 1.78 5.39
N HIS A 46 11.37 2.32 6.06
CA HIS A 46 10.07 1.67 6.21
C HIS A 46 9.21 1.90 4.97
N VAL A 47 8.24 1.00 4.74
CA VAL A 47 7.22 1.20 3.70
C VAL A 47 5.92 1.62 4.37
N VAL A 48 5.37 2.77 3.97
CA VAL A 48 4.01 3.19 4.35
C VAL A 48 3.09 2.83 3.19
N ILE A 49 2.17 1.91 3.44
CA ILE A 49 1.16 1.46 2.46
C ILE A 49 -0.17 2.12 2.79
N ASP A 50 -0.72 2.89 1.86
CA ASP A 50 -2.10 3.38 1.95
C ASP A 50 -3.04 2.49 1.14
N PHE A 51 -3.92 1.77 1.82
CA PHE A 51 -5.05 1.07 1.21
C PHE A 51 -6.21 2.05 1.10
N SER A 52 -6.51 2.45 -0.12
CA SER A 52 -7.43 3.53 -0.44
C SER A 52 -8.57 3.12 -1.38
N GLY A 53 -9.57 3.97 -1.48
CA GLY A 53 -10.64 3.93 -2.49
C GLY A 53 -10.83 5.31 -3.07
N SER A 54 -9.90 5.73 -3.94
CA SER A 54 -9.68 7.12 -4.37
C SER A 54 -10.91 7.82 -4.94
N ASP A 55 -11.78 7.10 -5.64
CA ASP A 55 -12.97 7.69 -6.30
C ASP A 55 -14.25 7.64 -5.46
N TRP A 56 -14.31 6.80 -4.40
CA TRP A 56 -15.54 6.60 -3.63
C TRP A 56 -15.42 6.75 -2.11
N CYS A 57 -14.22 6.59 -1.53
CA CYS A 57 -14.02 6.60 -0.07
C CYS A 57 -13.82 8.02 0.46
N GLY A 58 -14.82 8.58 1.13
CA GLY A 58 -14.73 9.95 1.67
C GLY A 58 -13.61 10.16 2.71
N TRP A 59 -13.39 9.17 3.60
CA TRP A 59 -12.32 9.24 4.58
C TRP A 59 -10.92 9.09 3.96
N CYS A 60 -10.80 8.35 2.85
CA CYS A 60 -9.55 8.25 2.11
C CYS A 60 -9.18 9.58 1.46
N LYS A 61 -10.15 10.24 0.81
CA LYS A 61 -9.96 11.57 0.22
C LYS A 61 -9.55 12.58 1.27
N ARG A 62 -10.19 12.52 2.45
CA ARG A 62 -9.85 13.40 3.55
C ARG A 62 -8.45 13.17 4.10
N LEU A 63 -8.01 11.90 4.21
CA LEU A 63 -6.65 11.56 4.62
C LEU A 63 -5.63 12.06 3.59
N ASP A 64 -5.94 11.92 2.31
CA ASP A 64 -5.10 12.42 1.23
C ASP A 64 -4.99 13.95 1.30
N GLU A 65 -6.12 14.65 1.31
CA GLU A 65 -6.18 16.12 1.33
C GLU A 65 -5.52 16.74 2.57
N GLU A 66 -5.78 16.18 3.77
CA GLU A 66 -5.31 16.74 5.03
C GLU A 66 -3.87 16.31 5.38
N VAL A 67 -3.36 15.23 4.80
CA VAL A 67 -2.06 14.65 5.15
C VAL A 67 -1.22 14.36 3.92
N PHE A 68 -1.57 13.36 3.11
CA PHE A 68 -0.66 12.76 2.15
C PHE A 68 -0.32 13.65 0.95
N ALA A 69 -1.27 14.47 0.50
CA ALA A 69 -1.08 15.43 -0.58
C ALA A 69 -0.34 16.71 -0.16
N THR A 70 -0.09 16.90 1.14
CA THR A 70 0.59 18.10 1.65
C THR A 70 2.10 18.05 1.41
N ASP A 71 2.71 19.21 1.17
CA ASP A 71 4.15 19.33 1.00
C ASP A 71 4.93 18.95 2.27
N GLU A 72 4.35 19.25 3.43
CA GLU A 72 4.93 18.91 4.73
C GLU A 72 5.06 17.39 4.87
N PHE A 73 4.00 16.64 4.55
CA PHE A 73 4.04 15.19 4.62
C PHE A 73 5.05 14.62 3.62
N ARG A 74 4.99 15.05 2.35
CA ARG A 74 5.90 14.57 1.30
C ARG A 74 7.37 14.79 1.67
N LYS A 75 7.72 15.98 2.15
CA LYS A 75 9.08 16.32 2.58
C LYS A 75 9.51 15.53 3.81
N GLY A 76 8.65 15.45 4.84
CA GLY A 76 8.95 14.74 6.07
C GLY A 76 9.02 13.22 5.90
N ALA A 77 8.26 12.66 4.96
CA ALA A 77 8.24 11.24 4.67
C ALA A 77 9.43 10.80 3.79
N ALA A 78 9.91 11.63 2.87
CA ALA A 78 10.87 11.26 1.83
C ALA A 78 12.18 10.66 2.36
N GLU A 79 12.66 11.12 3.52
CA GLU A 79 13.89 10.64 4.11
C GLU A 79 13.74 9.30 4.85
N LYS A 80 12.54 8.99 5.34
CA LYS A 80 12.28 7.90 6.28
C LYS A 80 11.46 6.77 5.68
N TYR A 81 10.62 7.07 4.70
CA TYR A 81 9.61 6.17 4.19
C TYR A 81 9.67 6.00 2.68
N VAL A 82 9.34 4.81 2.22
CA VAL A 82 8.90 4.53 0.85
C VAL A 82 7.37 4.50 0.89
N LEU A 83 6.72 5.29 0.05
CA LEU A 83 5.27 5.41 0.01
C LEU A 83 4.70 4.50 -1.08
N LEU A 84 3.71 3.69 -0.73
CA LEU A 84 3.03 2.76 -1.64
C LEU A 84 1.52 2.97 -1.57
N MET A 85 0.90 3.27 -2.72
CA MET A 85 -0.55 3.35 -2.89
C MET A 85 -1.12 2.00 -3.33
N VAL A 86 -2.06 1.46 -2.59
CA VAL A 86 -2.85 0.27 -2.96
C VAL A 86 -4.30 0.72 -3.10
N ASP A 87 -4.61 1.32 -4.24
CA ASP A 87 -5.94 1.84 -4.51
C ASP A 87 -6.92 0.75 -4.95
N SER A 88 -8.17 0.88 -4.53
CA SER A 88 -9.30 0.02 -4.87
C SER A 88 -10.46 0.84 -5.44
N PRO A 89 -10.26 1.56 -6.55
CA PRO A 89 -11.28 2.42 -7.12
C PRO A 89 -12.40 1.61 -7.77
N ARG A 90 -13.58 2.22 -7.93
CA ARG A 90 -14.68 1.68 -8.74
C ARG A 90 -14.33 1.76 -10.23
N ASP A 91 -13.77 2.88 -10.66
CA ASP A 91 -13.24 3.05 -12.02
C ASP A 91 -11.84 2.44 -12.15
N LYS A 92 -11.78 1.24 -12.72
CA LYS A 92 -10.51 0.51 -12.89
C LYS A 92 -9.56 1.16 -13.91
N SER A 93 -10.03 2.11 -14.72
CA SER A 93 -9.16 2.86 -15.63
C SER A 93 -8.17 3.80 -14.91
N LEU A 94 -8.41 4.06 -13.61
CA LEU A 94 -7.51 4.81 -12.74
C LEU A 94 -6.28 4.02 -12.27
N LEU A 95 -6.21 2.71 -12.54
CA LEU A 95 -5.12 1.84 -12.14
C LEU A 95 -4.22 1.49 -13.32
N THR A 96 -2.94 1.32 -13.05
CA THR A 96 -2.06 0.62 -13.99
C THR A 96 -2.50 -0.85 -14.11
N PRO A 97 -2.19 -1.55 -15.22
CA PRO A 97 -2.51 -2.97 -15.37
C PRO A 97 -1.95 -3.83 -14.23
N GLU A 98 -0.74 -3.51 -13.78
CA GLU A 98 -0.08 -4.14 -12.64
C GLU A 98 -0.85 -3.93 -11.35
N ALA A 99 -1.19 -2.70 -11.02
CA ALA A 99 -1.96 -2.35 -9.82
C ALA A 99 -3.34 -3.02 -9.84
N ALA A 100 -4.05 -3.01 -10.98
CA ALA A 100 -5.35 -3.66 -11.13
C ALA A 100 -5.29 -5.17 -10.82
N LYS A 101 -4.18 -5.83 -11.19
CA LYS A 101 -3.95 -7.26 -10.95
C LYS A 101 -3.54 -7.57 -9.52
N ASN A 102 -2.73 -6.69 -8.90
CA ASN A 102 -2.05 -6.99 -7.64
C ASN A 102 -2.75 -6.40 -6.42
N ASN A 103 -3.41 -5.23 -6.53
CA ASN A 103 -4.07 -4.58 -5.39
C ASN A 103 -5.09 -5.48 -4.68
N PRO A 104 -5.97 -6.25 -5.36
CA PRO A 104 -6.89 -7.15 -4.67
C PRO A 104 -6.19 -8.25 -3.86
N LYS A 105 -5.00 -8.68 -4.31
CA LYS A 105 -4.21 -9.68 -3.59
C LYS A 105 -3.57 -9.07 -2.35
N LEU A 106 -3.11 -7.80 -2.43
CA LEU A 106 -2.55 -7.07 -1.30
C LEU A 106 -3.61 -6.78 -0.25
N VAL A 107 -4.80 -6.33 -0.63
CA VAL A 107 -5.96 -6.16 0.27
C VAL A 107 -6.21 -7.47 1.05
N LYS A 108 -6.20 -8.62 0.37
CA LYS A 108 -6.36 -9.93 1.02
C LYS A 108 -5.16 -10.33 1.87
N LYS A 109 -3.93 -10.09 1.38
CA LYS A 109 -2.68 -10.42 2.09
C LYS A 109 -2.61 -9.72 3.44
N PHE A 110 -2.96 -8.44 3.47
CA PHE A 110 -2.93 -7.60 4.67
C PHE A 110 -4.24 -7.62 5.46
N ASN A 111 -5.21 -8.47 5.08
CA ASN A 111 -6.52 -8.58 5.74
C ASN A 111 -7.18 -7.21 5.97
N VAL A 112 -7.25 -6.40 4.92
CA VAL A 112 -7.86 -5.07 4.96
C VAL A 112 -9.37 -5.21 4.98
N GLU A 113 -10.01 -4.77 6.06
CA GLU A 113 -11.47 -4.88 6.28
C GLU A 113 -12.20 -3.56 6.02
N GLY A 114 -11.47 -2.44 5.93
CA GLY A 114 -12.04 -1.11 5.72
C GLY A 114 -11.04 -0.13 5.14
N PHE A 115 -11.53 1.04 4.74
CA PHE A 115 -10.74 2.09 4.11
C PHE A 115 -10.96 3.45 4.79
N PRO A 116 -9.93 4.28 4.94
CA PRO A 116 -8.53 3.98 4.68
C PRO A 116 -7.94 3.03 5.71
N THR A 117 -7.04 2.16 5.28
CA THR A 117 -6.15 1.41 6.17
C THR A 117 -4.71 1.74 5.78
N VAL A 118 -3.92 2.16 6.74
CA VAL A 118 -2.49 2.43 6.53
C VAL A 118 -1.68 1.38 7.28
N VAL A 119 -0.80 0.68 6.55
CA VAL A 119 0.09 -0.35 7.09
C VAL A 119 1.53 0.12 6.94
N VAL A 120 2.32 -0.02 7.99
CA VAL A 120 3.76 0.26 7.92
C VAL A 120 4.53 -1.04 8.02
N LEU A 121 5.45 -1.24 7.08
CA LEU A 121 6.38 -2.36 7.08
C LEU A 121 7.79 -1.87 7.41
N ASP A 122 8.57 -2.72 8.04
CA ASP A 122 10.01 -2.52 8.16
C ASP A 122 10.74 -2.79 6.82
N SER A 123 12.05 -2.56 6.78
CA SER A 123 12.88 -2.79 5.59
C SER A 123 12.97 -4.27 5.16
N LYS A 124 12.45 -5.19 5.96
CA LYS A 124 12.35 -6.63 5.65
C LYS A 124 10.96 -7.03 5.16
N GLY A 125 10.00 -6.10 5.16
CA GLY A 125 8.62 -6.33 4.75
C GLY A 125 7.72 -6.90 5.85
N GLU A 126 8.15 -6.84 7.14
CA GLU A 126 7.35 -7.25 8.28
C GLU A 126 6.44 -6.09 8.72
N GLU A 127 5.17 -6.38 8.99
CA GLU A 127 4.24 -5.38 9.51
C GLU A 127 4.63 -4.96 10.94
N VAL A 128 4.89 -3.67 11.13
CA VAL A 128 5.28 -3.09 12.42
C VAL A 128 4.19 -2.22 13.01
N MET A 129 3.28 -1.69 12.18
CA MET A 129 2.23 -0.80 12.61
C MET A 129 1.04 -0.85 11.66
N ARG A 130 -0.15 -0.58 12.20
CA ARG A 130 -1.39 -0.41 11.43
C ARG A 130 -2.20 0.75 12.00
N THR A 131 -2.71 1.61 11.12
CA THR A 131 -3.54 2.76 11.48
C THR A 131 -4.54 3.05 10.35
N GLY A 132 -5.14 4.23 10.38
CA GLY A 132 -6.06 4.76 9.35
C GLY A 132 -6.06 6.27 9.38
N TYR A 133 -7.20 6.90 9.14
CA TYR A 133 -7.33 8.35 9.27
C TYR A 133 -7.11 8.81 10.72
N GLN A 134 -6.25 9.80 10.90
CA GLN A 134 -6.01 10.50 12.16
C GLN A 134 -6.08 12.00 11.92
N ALA A 135 -6.93 12.67 12.68
CA ALA A 135 -7.06 14.13 12.59
C ALA A 135 -5.84 14.85 13.17
N GLY A 136 -5.48 15.99 12.59
CA GLY A 136 -4.43 16.87 13.11
C GLY A 136 -3.31 17.20 12.14
N GLY A 137 -3.48 16.83 10.87
CA GLY A 137 -2.60 17.23 9.77
C GLY A 137 -1.28 16.46 9.69
N PRO A 138 -0.41 16.87 8.75
CA PRO A 138 0.76 16.10 8.35
C PRO A 138 1.82 15.96 9.45
N GLU A 139 2.11 17.00 10.20
CA GLU A 139 3.11 16.96 11.29
C GLU A 139 2.75 15.96 12.38
N LYS A 140 1.48 16.00 12.82
CA LYS A 140 0.99 15.06 13.84
C LYS A 140 0.99 13.62 13.33
N TYR A 141 0.64 13.44 12.07
CA TYR A 141 0.63 12.12 11.45
C TYR A 141 2.04 11.54 11.32
N LEU A 142 3.01 12.33 10.86
CA LEU A 142 4.43 11.93 10.81
C LEU A 142 4.98 11.61 12.20
N LYS A 143 4.67 12.44 13.18
CA LYS A 143 5.09 12.20 14.57
C LYS A 143 4.52 10.88 15.11
N MET A 144 3.24 10.61 14.86
CA MET A 144 2.61 9.34 15.24
C MET A 144 3.32 8.16 14.57
N LEU A 145 3.60 8.21 13.26
CA LEU A 145 4.33 7.15 12.56
C LEU A 145 5.71 6.90 13.20
N ASP A 146 6.47 7.98 13.46
CA ASP A 146 7.81 7.89 14.04
C ASP A 146 7.80 7.30 15.46
N GLU A 147 6.83 7.69 16.28
CA GLU A 147 6.69 7.22 17.66
C GLU A 147 6.30 5.73 17.70
N GLU A 148 5.26 5.35 16.98
CA GLU A 148 4.76 3.97 16.94
C GLU A 148 5.84 3.00 16.40
N ILE A 149 6.55 3.38 15.33
CA ILE A 149 7.64 2.58 14.78
C ILE A 149 8.76 2.41 15.80
N ARG A 150 9.11 3.48 16.54
CA ARG A 150 10.16 3.42 17.57
C ARG A 150 9.81 2.46 18.69
N PHE A 151 8.56 2.42 19.10
CA PHE A 151 8.10 1.59 20.21
C PHE A 151 7.68 0.18 19.78
N ALA A 152 7.47 -0.08 18.51
CA ALA A 152 7.04 -1.39 18.00
C ALA A 152 7.93 -2.57 18.47
N PRO A 153 9.28 -2.47 18.49
CA PRO A 153 10.13 -3.55 18.99
C PRO A 153 9.96 -3.82 20.47
N GLU A 154 9.75 -2.78 21.28
CA GLU A 154 9.54 -2.91 22.73
C GLU A 154 8.18 -3.57 23.01
N ILE A 155 7.14 -3.14 22.32
CA ILE A 155 5.78 -3.69 22.45
C ILE A 155 5.75 -5.18 22.06
N LYS A 156 6.45 -5.57 20.98
CA LYS A 156 6.57 -6.99 20.59
C LYS A 156 7.11 -7.92 21.68
N LYS A 157 7.92 -7.41 22.61
CA LYS A 157 8.43 -8.22 23.73
C LYS A 157 7.35 -8.60 24.74
N TYR A 158 6.33 -7.77 24.90
CA TYR A 158 5.30 -7.92 25.94
C TYR A 158 4.00 -8.52 25.42
N ILE A 159 3.74 -8.39 24.12
CA ILE A 159 2.58 -9.02 23.50
C ILE A 159 2.99 -10.43 23.07
N LYS A 160 2.66 -11.45 23.89
CA LYS A 160 2.63 -12.83 23.39
C LYS A 160 1.70 -12.85 22.16
N PRO A 161 2.07 -13.54 21.07
CA PRO A 161 1.19 -13.69 19.94
C PRO A 161 -0.16 -14.22 20.44
N ILE A 162 -1.18 -13.39 20.44
CA ILE A 162 -2.54 -13.88 20.57
C ILE A 162 -2.81 -14.54 19.24
N ASP A 163 -2.78 -15.88 19.21
CA ASP A 163 -3.01 -16.66 18.00
C ASP A 163 -4.27 -16.15 17.31
N GLY A 164 -4.10 -15.43 16.21
CA GLY A 164 -5.17 -14.88 15.39
C GLY A 164 -5.30 -13.35 15.31
N ALA A 165 -4.57 -12.54 16.10
CA ALA A 165 -4.70 -11.08 16.06
C ALA A 165 -3.91 -10.41 14.91
N PHE A 166 -2.86 -11.04 14.42
CA PHE A 166 -2.09 -10.62 13.26
C PHE A 166 -1.98 -11.78 12.28
N GLY A 167 -2.97 -11.94 11.40
CA GLY A 167 -2.88 -12.63 10.12
C GLY A 167 -2.23 -14.01 10.01
N THR A 168 -2.06 -14.81 11.09
CA THR A 168 -1.63 -16.18 10.96
C THR A 168 -2.83 -17.10 10.69
N LYS A 169 -2.81 -17.74 9.52
CA LYS A 169 -3.80 -18.66 8.99
C LYS A 169 -4.43 -19.55 10.06
N ARG A 170 -5.68 -19.28 10.41
CA ARG A 170 -6.54 -20.24 11.11
C ARG A 170 -6.70 -21.47 10.22
N LYS A 171 -5.96 -22.55 10.51
CA LYS A 171 -6.20 -23.87 9.92
C LYS A 171 -7.65 -24.23 10.24
N ARG A 172 -8.55 -24.10 9.24
CA ARG A 172 -9.91 -24.64 9.34
C ARG A 172 -9.77 -26.14 9.63
N ARG A 173 -10.01 -26.55 10.86
CA ARG A 173 -10.26 -27.96 11.17
C ARG A 173 -11.52 -28.35 10.40
N SER A 174 -11.36 -29.11 9.34
CA SER A 174 -12.46 -29.77 8.66
C SER A 174 -13.01 -30.84 9.61
N GLY A 175 -14.03 -30.47 10.35
CA GLY A 175 -14.81 -31.43 11.13
C GLY A 175 -15.59 -32.30 10.14
N LYS A 176 -15.04 -33.47 9.79
CA LYS A 176 -15.82 -34.57 9.22
C LYS A 176 -16.78 -35.06 10.31
N THR A 177 -17.98 -34.53 10.29
CA THR A 177 -19.10 -35.13 11.02
C THR A 177 -19.48 -36.41 10.29
N LYS A 178 -18.99 -37.54 10.78
CA LYS A 178 -19.55 -38.84 10.43
C LYS A 178 -20.99 -38.89 10.96
N ALA A 179 -21.96 -38.70 10.11
CA ALA A 179 -23.32 -39.06 10.41
C ALA A 179 -23.41 -40.57 10.50
N ARG A 180 -23.72 -41.03 11.68
CA ARG A 180 -23.93 -42.43 12.04
C ARG A 180 -25.32 -42.81 11.51
N ALA A 181 -25.34 -43.60 10.45
CA ALA A 181 -26.53 -44.37 10.09
C ALA A 181 -26.61 -45.54 11.05
N ALA A 182 -27.63 -45.61 11.85
CA ALA A 182 -28.08 -46.82 12.56
C ALA A 182 -29.56 -46.73 12.86
N LEU A 183 -30.26 -47.79 12.48
CA LEU A 183 -31.54 -48.30 12.96
C LEU A 183 -32.79 -47.75 12.24
N GLN A 184 -33.35 -48.46 11.48
CA GLN A 184 -34.26 -49.59 11.34
C GLN A 184 -34.89 -49.55 9.95
#